data_7bfdc56cca95909534811a7d06c1b0d5
#
_entry.id   7bfdc56cca95909534811a7d06c1b0d5
#
_cell.length_a   1.000
_cell.length_b   1.000
_cell.length_c   1.000
_cell.angle_alpha   90.00
_cell.angle_beta   90.00
_cell.angle_gamma   90.00
#
_symmetry.space_group_name_H-M   'P 1'
#
loop_
_entity.id
_entity.type
_entity.pdbx_description
1 polymer ?
#
loop_
_entity_poly.entity_id
_entity_poly.type
_entity_poly.pdbx_seq_one_letter_code
_entity_poly.pdbx_strand_id
1 'polypeptide(L)'
;MNTEGFPRDSETEMKHLTEMILKGDEEQAARSAEELSRERTEVNDLVDAISDAMNIVADLHEVDRYSVEQVERCEKAAERALTALRPKIRVEQTRISGRVMVASLKDDPHSFDKTLLMAMLEIGGFTPLDGGSDMSPQEIVQKVDELDPDILAVPLVTESAAKNLLETSHLISSNRIKPHIVAYGRGAASLSPQEGFGTVEEDSISALSRIAELLISKN
;
A
#
# COMPACT_ATOMS: atom_id res chain seq x y z
N MET A 1 -11.84 -19.90 40.93
CA MET A 1 -10.95 -18.73 40.97
C MET A 1 -10.98 -18.17 39.55
N ASN A 2 -11.85 -17.19 39.34
CA ASN A 2 -11.93 -16.47 38.05
C ASN A 2 -10.78 -15.45 38.04
N THR A 3 -9.82 -15.65 37.18
CA THR A 3 -8.90 -14.58 36.80
C THR A 3 -9.65 -13.64 35.87
N GLU A 4 -10.28 -12.65 36.45
CA GLU A 4 -10.76 -11.47 35.70
C GLU A 4 -9.50 -10.79 35.13
N GLY A 5 -9.29 -10.99 33.82
CA GLY A 5 -8.26 -10.24 33.09
C GLY A 5 -8.68 -8.77 33.11
N PHE A 6 -7.81 -7.91 33.63
CA PHE A 6 -7.93 -6.46 33.47
C PHE A 6 -8.12 -6.15 31.98
N PRO A 7 -9.01 -5.22 31.64
CA PRO A 7 -9.09 -4.75 30.26
C PRO A 7 -7.70 -4.24 29.86
N ARG A 8 -7.06 -4.91 28.90
CA ARG A 8 -5.80 -4.44 28.34
C ARG A 8 -6.10 -3.09 27.69
N ASP A 9 -5.32 -2.08 28.02
CA ASP A 9 -5.46 -0.77 27.45
C ASP A 9 -5.18 -0.87 25.93
N SER A 10 -6.06 -0.33 25.11
CA SER A 10 -5.92 -0.39 23.62
C SER A 10 -4.56 0.15 23.15
N GLU A 11 -3.99 1.10 23.88
CA GLU A 11 -2.64 1.60 23.62
C GLU A 11 -1.55 0.52 23.83
N THR A 12 -1.71 -0.33 24.84
CA THR A 12 -0.78 -1.43 25.10
C THR A 12 -0.86 -2.50 24.02
N GLU A 13 -2.05 -2.76 23.51
CA GLU A 13 -2.26 -3.74 22.44
C GLU A 13 -1.80 -3.22 21.06
N MET A 14 -1.97 -1.92 20.79
CA MET A 14 -1.38 -1.27 19.61
C MET A 14 0.14 -1.35 19.63
N LYS A 15 0.78 -1.10 20.78
CA LYS A 15 2.22 -1.30 20.94
C LYS A 15 2.63 -2.75 20.70
N HIS A 16 1.79 -3.71 21.13
CA HIS A 16 2.06 -5.13 20.89
C HIS A 16 2.02 -5.47 19.39
N LEU A 17 1.03 -4.96 18.64
CA LEU A 17 0.97 -5.11 17.20
C LEU A 17 2.24 -4.59 16.52
N THR A 18 2.64 -3.36 16.85
CA THR A 18 3.88 -2.75 16.36
C THR A 18 5.10 -3.63 16.66
N GLU A 19 5.22 -4.13 17.89
CA GLU A 19 6.33 -5.03 18.26
C GLU A 19 6.36 -6.34 17.46
N MET A 20 5.20 -6.93 17.16
CA MET A 20 5.13 -8.16 16.37
C MET A 20 5.57 -7.92 14.94
N ILE A 21 5.19 -6.78 14.36
CA ILE A 21 5.66 -6.36 13.03
C ILE A 21 7.18 -6.17 13.05
N LEU A 22 7.72 -5.42 14.00
CA LEU A 22 9.17 -5.18 14.13
C LEU A 22 9.98 -6.48 14.32
N LYS A 23 9.40 -7.50 14.94
CA LYS A 23 10.00 -8.83 15.06
C LYS A 23 9.87 -9.70 13.81
N GLY A 24 9.02 -9.31 12.85
CA GLY A 24 8.67 -10.11 11.70
C GLY A 24 7.86 -11.36 12.04
N ASP A 25 7.05 -11.31 13.11
CA ASP A 25 6.18 -12.42 13.54
C ASP A 25 4.82 -12.31 12.87
N GLU A 26 4.71 -12.91 11.68
CA GLU A 26 3.52 -12.85 10.82
C GLU A 26 2.24 -13.32 11.53
N GLU A 27 2.35 -14.41 12.32
CA GLU A 27 1.19 -15.03 12.96
C GLU A 27 0.68 -14.16 14.10
N GLN A 28 1.57 -13.65 14.94
CA GLN A 28 1.18 -12.80 16.06
C GLN A 28 0.74 -11.41 15.60
N ALA A 29 1.36 -10.85 14.58
CA ALA A 29 0.92 -9.59 13.99
C ALA A 29 -0.53 -9.69 13.46
N ALA A 30 -0.85 -10.75 12.70
CA ALA A 30 -2.20 -10.98 12.20
C ALA A 30 -3.22 -11.19 13.33
N ARG A 31 -2.89 -11.98 14.36
CA ARG A 31 -3.76 -12.19 15.51
C ARG A 31 -4.01 -10.90 16.29
N SER A 32 -2.96 -10.13 16.57
CA SER A 32 -3.07 -8.87 17.28
C SER A 32 -3.96 -7.87 16.54
N ALA A 33 -3.79 -7.75 15.22
CA ALA A 33 -4.64 -6.92 14.38
C ALA A 33 -6.12 -7.38 14.41
N GLU A 34 -6.37 -8.69 14.33
CA GLU A 34 -7.72 -9.25 14.39
C GLU A 34 -8.38 -9.03 15.75
N GLU A 35 -7.67 -9.23 16.86
CA GLU A 35 -8.16 -9.00 18.22
C GLU A 35 -8.52 -7.53 18.43
N LEU A 36 -7.61 -6.61 18.11
CA LEU A 36 -7.84 -5.17 18.19
C LEU A 36 -9.05 -4.73 17.37
N SER A 37 -9.22 -5.28 16.16
CA SER A 37 -10.37 -4.97 15.31
C SER A 37 -11.73 -5.44 15.88
N ARG A 38 -11.73 -6.33 16.86
CA ARG A 38 -12.93 -6.78 17.59
C ARG A 38 -13.26 -5.88 18.78
N GLU A 39 -12.30 -5.15 19.32
CA GLU A 39 -12.37 -4.38 20.57
C GLU A 39 -12.75 -2.91 20.40
N ARG A 40 -13.40 -2.53 19.30
CA ARG A 40 -13.83 -1.16 18.96
C ARG A 40 -12.69 -0.21 18.54
N THR A 41 -11.50 -0.70 18.26
CA THR A 41 -10.46 0.11 17.61
C THR A 41 -10.88 0.35 16.16
N GLU A 42 -10.82 1.60 15.73
CA GLU A 42 -11.13 1.95 14.34
C GLU A 42 -10.11 1.32 13.41
N VAL A 43 -10.58 0.80 12.27
CA VAL A 43 -9.69 0.12 11.31
C VAL A 43 -8.63 1.08 10.76
N ASN A 44 -8.96 2.35 10.62
CA ASN A 44 -8.03 3.40 10.20
C ASN A 44 -6.84 3.49 11.16
N ASP A 45 -7.10 3.55 12.47
CA ASP A 45 -6.04 3.64 13.49
C ASP A 45 -5.11 2.42 13.44
N LEU A 46 -5.64 1.25 13.10
CA LEU A 46 -4.85 0.03 12.95
C LEU A 46 -3.98 0.05 11.69
N VAL A 47 -4.51 0.56 10.59
CA VAL A 47 -3.74 0.74 9.34
C VAL A 47 -2.63 1.76 9.54
N ASP A 48 -2.92 2.87 10.22
CA ASP A 48 -1.91 3.89 10.57
C ASP A 48 -0.81 3.30 11.45
N ALA A 49 -1.16 2.52 12.47
CA ALA A 49 -0.17 1.85 13.33
C ALA A 49 0.71 0.84 12.59
N ILE A 50 0.16 0.12 11.61
CA ILE A 50 0.94 -0.79 10.76
C ILE A 50 1.88 0.00 9.85
N SER A 51 1.42 1.11 9.28
CA SER A 51 2.24 2.01 8.47
C SER A 51 3.38 2.61 9.29
N ASP A 52 3.10 3.10 10.50
CA ASP A 52 4.11 3.64 11.41
C ASP A 52 5.16 2.59 11.81
N ALA A 53 4.73 1.34 12.05
CA ALA A 53 5.66 0.25 12.31
C ALA A 53 6.63 0.05 11.12
N MET A 54 6.15 0.12 9.90
CA MET A 54 7.00 -0.01 8.71
C MET A 54 7.91 1.20 8.48
N ASN A 55 7.49 2.40 8.86
CA ASN A 55 8.39 3.57 8.89
C ASN A 55 9.56 3.34 9.86
N ILE A 56 9.29 2.79 11.05
CA ILE A 56 10.34 2.42 12.01
C ILE A 56 11.28 1.36 11.42
N VAL A 57 10.75 0.35 10.71
CA VAL A 57 11.57 -0.68 10.03
C VAL A 57 12.51 -0.03 9.01
N ALA A 58 12.01 0.90 8.23
CA ALA A 58 12.78 1.62 7.24
C ALA A 58 13.91 2.44 7.88
N ASP A 59 13.60 3.18 8.96
CA ASP A 59 14.61 3.96 9.71
C ASP A 59 15.69 3.05 10.32
N LEU A 60 15.29 1.89 10.85
CA LEU A 60 16.24 0.91 11.40
C LEU A 60 17.13 0.30 10.31
N HIS A 61 16.60 0.14 9.10
CA HIS A 61 17.40 -0.31 7.96
C HIS A 61 18.39 0.76 7.49
N GLU A 62 17.98 2.02 7.42
CA GLU A 62 18.87 3.14 7.03
C GLU A 62 20.08 3.30 7.95
N VAL A 63 19.94 2.95 9.22
CA VAL A 63 21.05 3.01 10.20
C VAL A 63 21.75 1.65 10.41
N ASP A 64 21.62 0.73 9.46
CA ASP A 64 22.23 -0.61 9.48
C ASP A 64 21.87 -1.47 10.71
N ARG A 65 20.73 -1.20 11.35
CA ARG A 65 20.23 -1.99 12.47
C ARG A 65 19.42 -3.21 12.00
N TYR A 66 18.76 -3.10 10.86
CA TYR A 66 18.02 -4.17 10.22
C TYR A 66 18.67 -4.56 8.89
N SER A 67 18.87 -5.87 8.69
CA SER A 67 19.28 -6.42 7.39
C SER A 67 18.10 -6.45 6.42
N VAL A 68 18.36 -6.60 5.13
CA VAL A 68 17.32 -6.77 4.10
C VAL A 68 16.37 -7.92 4.45
N GLU A 69 16.89 -9.07 4.93
CA GLU A 69 16.07 -10.22 5.34
C GLU A 69 15.17 -9.91 6.55
N GLN A 70 15.59 -9.02 7.44
CA GLN A 70 14.75 -8.56 8.54
C GLN A 70 13.64 -7.64 8.05
N VAL A 71 13.93 -6.73 7.12
CA VAL A 71 12.94 -5.88 6.46
C VAL A 71 11.87 -6.74 5.78
N GLU A 72 12.27 -7.71 4.95
CA GLU A 72 11.34 -8.62 4.27
C GLU A 72 10.42 -9.38 5.23
N ARG A 73 10.93 -9.81 6.38
CA ARG A 73 10.11 -10.47 7.42
C ARG A 73 9.12 -9.50 8.06
N CYS A 74 9.54 -8.26 8.31
CA CYS A 74 8.66 -7.23 8.85
C CYS A 74 7.55 -6.87 7.85
N GLU A 75 7.88 -6.74 6.56
CA GLU A 75 6.90 -6.52 5.49
C GLU A 75 5.84 -7.63 5.44
N LYS A 76 6.26 -8.90 5.49
CA LYS A 76 5.32 -10.03 5.52
C LYS A 76 4.41 -9.99 6.76
N ALA A 77 4.96 -9.64 7.93
CA ALA A 77 4.16 -9.50 9.14
C ALA A 77 3.14 -8.37 9.02
N ALA A 78 3.52 -7.22 8.47
CA ALA A 78 2.64 -6.10 8.21
C ALA A 78 1.54 -6.45 7.19
N GLU A 79 1.88 -7.11 6.07
CA GLU A 79 0.91 -7.59 5.08
C GLU A 79 -0.11 -8.59 5.66
N ARG A 80 0.36 -9.49 6.52
CA ARG A 80 -0.54 -10.45 7.21
C ARG A 80 -1.49 -9.74 8.15
N ALA A 81 -1.02 -8.72 8.88
CA ALA A 81 -1.86 -7.88 9.73
C ALA A 81 -2.91 -7.11 8.91
N LEU A 82 -2.53 -6.44 7.82
CA LEU A 82 -3.47 -5.77 6.91
C LEU A 82 -4.50 -6.73 6.32
N THR A 83 -4.06 -7.92 5.91
CA THR A 83 -4.96 -8.95 5.36
C THR A 83 -6.00 -9.39 6.39
N ALA A 84 -5.61 -9.51 7.67
CA ALA A 84 -6.52 -9.86 8.76
C ALA A 84 -7.58 -8.77 9.02
N LEU A 85 -7.28 -7.50 8.71
CA LEU A 85 -8.21 -6.37 8.85
C LEU A 85 -9.21 -6.28 7.69
N ARG A 86 -8.91 -6.78 6.49
CA ARG A 86 -9.78 -6.64 5.29
C ARG A 86 -11.26 -7.00 5.52
N PRO A 87 -11.63 -8.08 6.24
CA PRO A 87 -13.04 -8.40 6.49
C PRO A 87 -13.77 -7.36 7.36
N LYS A 88 -13.02 -6.48 8.03
CA LYS A 88 -13.55 -5.43 8.90
C LYS A 88 -13.68 -4.07 8.20
N ILE A 89 -13.01 -3.91 7.06
CA ILE A 89 -13.12 -2.71 6.26
C ILE A 89 -14.55 -2.62 5.75
N ARG A 90 -15.31 -1.66 6.29
CA ARG A 90 -16.65 -1.36 5.81
C ARG A 90 -16.53 -0.38 4.66
N VAL A 91 -16.79 -0.86 3.47
CA VAL A 91 -16.88 -0.02 2.29
C VAL A 91 -18.18 0.79 2.41
N GLU A 92 -18.11 2.02 2.92
CA GLU A 92 -19.17 2.99 2.67
C GLU A 92 -19.07 3.34 1.18
N GLN A 93 -20.13 3.03 0.41
CA GLN A 93 -20.13 3.34 -1.02
C GLN A 93 -19.92 4.84 -1.21
N THR A 94 -18.71 5.21 -1.58
CA THR A 94 -18.45 6.59 -2.00
C THR A 94 -19.16 6.82 -3.33
N ARG A 95 -19.67 8.04 -3.52
CA ARG A 95 -20.24 8.45 -4.82
C ARG A 95 -19.15 8.72 -5.87
N ILE A 96 -17.89 8.58 -5.48
CA ILE A 96 -16.76 8.77 -6.38
C ILE A 96 -16.62 7.49 -7.19
N SER A 97 -16.92 7.57 -8.47
CA SER A 97 -16.72 6.47 -9.41
C SER A 97 -15.35 6.62 -10.06
N GLY A 98 -14.62 5.53 -10.15
CA GLY A 98 -13.33 5.49 -10.84
C GLY A 98 -12.65 4.15 -10.60
N ARG A 99 -11.89 3.70 -11.58
CA ARG A 99 -11.19 2.41 -11.58
C ARG A 99 -9.71 2.67 -11.29
N VAL A 100 -9.26 2.28 -10.11
CA VAL A 100 -7.87 2.44 -9.68
C VAL A 100 -7.19 1.08 -9.72
N MET A 101 -6.25 0.90 -10.64
CA MET A 101 -5.40 -0.28 -10.68
C MET A 101 -4.13 0.00 -9.88
N VAL A 102 -3.79 -0.88 -8.93
CA VAL A 102 -2.54 -0.81 -8.16
C VAL A 102 -1.67 -2.00 -8.54
N ALA A 103 -0.45 -1.75 -8.97
CA ALA A 103 0.48 -2.79 -9.40
C ALA A 103 1.90 -2.45 -8.99
N SER A 104 2.73 -3.45 -8.64
CA SER A 104 4.16 -3.25 -8.46
C SER A 104 4.95 -3.77 -9.66
N LEU A 105 6.00 -3.04 -10.00
CA LEU A 105 6.85 -3.32 -11.13
C LEU A 105 7.93 -4.34 -10.79
N LYS A 106 8.44 -4.98 -11.82
CA LYS A 106 9.56 -5.90 -11.73
C LYS A 106 10.78 -5.24 -11.11
N ASP A 107 11.53 -6.04 -10.35
CA ASP A 107 12.69 -5.61 -9.58
C ASP A 107 12.39 -4.61 -8.45
N ASP A 108 11.11 -4.52 -8.04
CA ASP A 108 10.70 -3.88 -6.80
C ASP A 108 10.12 -4.94 -5.85
N PRO A 109 10.95 -5.53 -4.98
CA PRO A 109 10.54 -6.63 -4.11
C PRO A 109 9.58 -6.20 -3.00
N HIS A 110 9.39 -4.89 -2.83
CA HIS A 110 8.60 -4.32 -1.74
C HIS A 110 7.11 -4.31 -2.07
N SER A 111 6.40 -5.36 -1.65
CA SER A 111 4.95 -5.49 -1.89
C SER A 111 4.08 -4.75 -0.86
N PHE A 112 4.68 -4.34 0.27
CA PHE A 112 3.96 -3.71 1.36
C PHE A 112 3.23 -2.41 0.93
N ASP A 113 3.91 -1.50 0.24
CA ASP A 113 3.33 -0.22 -0.18
C ASP A 113 2.13 -0.40 -1.12
N LYS A 114 2.17 -1.42 -2.01
CA LYS A 114 1.02 -1.79 -2.83
C LYS A 114 -0.15 -2.26 -1.96
N THR A 115 0.11 -3.18 -1.03
CA THR A 115 -0.91 -3.76 -0.15
C THR A 115 -1.52 -2.70 0.75
N LEU A 116 -0.70 -1.78 1.26
CA LEU A 116 -1.12 -0.65 2.07
C LEU A 116 -2.06 0.27 1.29
N LEU A 117 -1.67 0.73 0.10
CA LEU A 117 -2.51 1.61 -0.71
C LEU A 117 -3.84 0.94 -1.09
N MET A 118 -3.83 -0.36 -1.42
CA MET A 118 -5.06 -1.09 -1.69
C MET A 118 -5.99 -1.10 -0.48
N ALA A 119 -5.47 -1.36 0.73
CA ALA A 119 -6.27 -1.33 1.96
C ALA A 119 -6.83 0.07 2.23
N MET A 120 -6.03 1.12 2.07
CA MET A 120 -6.44 2.52 2.25
C MET A 120 -7.53 2.93 1.25
N LEU A 121 -7.41 2.51 -0.02
CA LEU A 121 -8.44 2.73 -1.04
C LEU A 121 -9.75 2.03 -0.67
N GLU A 122 -9.70 0.77 -0.21
CA GLU A 122 -10.87 0.03 0.27
C GLU A 122 -11.55 0.75 1.46
N ILE A 123 -10.77 1.22 2.43
CA ILE A 123 -11.25 2.02 3.58
C ILE A 123 -11.91 3.32 3.09
N GLY A 124 -11.31 4.00 2.12
CA GLY A 124 -11.84 5.20 1.49
C GLY A 124 -13.09 4.98 0.62
N GLY A 125 -13.57 3.72 0.54
CA GLY A 125 -14.78 3.37 -0.21
C GLY A 125 -14.57 3.14 -1.71
N PHE A 126 -13.32 3.05 -2.16
CA PHE A 126 -12.99 2.68 -3.52
C PHE A 126 -12.96 1.15 -3.68
N THR A 127 -13.05 0.69 -4.93
CA THR A 127 -12.83 -0.71 -5.27
C THR A 127 -11.56 -0.81 -6.11
N PRO A 128 -10.37 -0.97 -5.48
CA PRO A 128 -9.12 -1.06 -6.21
C PRO A 128 -9.06 -2.35 -7.03
N LEU A 129 -8.40 -2.26 -8.18
CA LEU A 129 -8.12 -3.40 -9.05
C LEU A 129 -6.68 -3.86 -8.81
N ASP A 130 -6.49 -5.14 -8.51
CA ASP A 130 -5.16 -5.70 -8.37
C ASP A 130 -4.51 -5.91 -9.75
N GLY A 131 -3.50 -5.10 -10.05
CA GLY A 131 -2.72 -5.18 -11.29
C GLY A 131 -1.60 -6.23 -11.26
N GLY A 132 -1.37 -6.86 -10.10
CA GLY A 132 -0.29 -7.84 -9.93
C GLY A 132 0.94 -7.27 -9.22
N SER A 133 1.90 -8.15 -8.95
CA SER A 133 3.20 -7.81 -8.34
C SER A 133 4.34 -8.35 -9.21
N ASP A 134 5.51 -7.70 -9.15
CA ASP A 134 6.71 -8.05 -9.94
C ASP A 134 6.41 -8.08 -11.46
N MET A 135 5.63 -7.11 -11.93
CA MET A 135 5.12 -7.05 -13.30
C MET A 135 6.11 -6.35 -14.23
N SER A 136 6.39 -6.96 -15.37
CA SER A 136 7.11 -6.28 -16.46
C SER A 136 6.28 -5.15 -17.06
N PRO A 137 6.91 -4.14 -17.74
CA PRO A 137 6.19 -3.09 -18.44
C PRO A 137 5.11 -3.61 -19.40
N GLN A 138 5.39 -4.68 -20.12
CA GLN A 138 4.46 -5.28 -21.09
C GLN A 138 3.25 -5.93 -20.40
N GLU A 139 3.46 -6.60 -19.26
CA GLU A 139 2.38 -7.21 -18.46
C GLU A 139 1.49 -6.13 -17.85
N ILE A 140 2.07 -5.00 -17.39
CA ILE A 140 1.26 -3.85 -16.93
C ILE A 140 0.37 -3.31 -18.05
N VAL A 141 0.91 -3.13 -19.26
CA VAL A 141 0.13 -2.65 -20.40
C VAL A 141 -1.00 -3.62 -20.75
N GLN A 142 -0.73 -4.92 -20.74
CA GLN A 142 -1.77 -5.93 -20.92
C GLN A 142 -2.86 -5.82 -19.85
N LYS A 143 -2.49 -5.64 -18.59
CA LYS A 143 -3.45 -5.45 -17.49
C LYS A 143 -4.25 -4.16 -17.62
N VAL A 144 -3.63 -3.08 -18.09
CA VAL A 144 -4.34 -1.83 -18.41
C VAL A 144 -5.40 -2.07 -19.48
N ASP A 145 -5.09 -2.84 -20.53
CA ASP A 145 -6.06 -3.18 -21.58
C ASP A 145 -7.20 -4.07 -21.08
N GLU A 146 -6.90 -5.02 -20.19
CA GLU A 146 -7.90 -5.93 -19.60
C GLU A 146 -8.81 -5.22 -18.60
N LEU A 147 -8.25 -4.38 -17.75
CA LEU A 147 -8.94 -3.79 -16.61
C LEU A 147 -9.49 -2.39 -16.89
N ASP A 148 -9.06 -1.73 -17.96
CA ASP A 148 -9.50 -0.38 -18.37
C ASP A 148 -9.53 0.62 -17.17
N PRO A 149 -8.42 0.83 -16.46
CA PRO A 149 -8.38 1.70 -15.30
C PRO A 149 -8.36 3.18 -15.70
N ASP A 150 -8.94 4.03 -14.84
CA ASP A 150 -8.78 5.49 -14.91
C ASP A 150 -7.43 5.94 -14.39
N ILE A 151 -6.95 5.23 -13.36
CA ILE A 151 -5.68 5.51 -12.68
C ILE A 151 -4.88 4.21 -12.55
N LEU A 152 -3.57 4.31 -12.83
CA LEU A 152 -2.56 3.31 -12.52
C LEU A 152 -1.69 3.85 -11.37
N ALA A 153 -1.81 3.27 -10.18
CA ALA A 153 -0.98 3.60 -9.04
C ALA A 153 0.17 2.59 -8.92
N VAL A 154 1.40 3.09 -8.79
CA VAL A 154 2.62 2.28 -8.79
C VAL A 154 3.52 2.70 -7.65
N PRO A 155 3.75 1.84 -6.64
CA PRO A 155 4.78 2.08 -5.63
C PRO A 155 6.16 1.98 -6.26
N LEU A 156 7.09 2.80 -5.81
CA LEU A 156 8.47 2.80 -6.26
C LEU A 156 9.39 2.88 -5.05
N VAL A 157 10.18 1.84 -4.83
CA VAL A 157 11.20 1.81 -3.77
C VAL A 157 12.59 1.81 -4.38
N THR A 158 12.76 1.21 -5.56
CA THR A 158 14.06 1.05 -6.21
C THR A 158 14.22 1.94 -7.45
N GLU A 159 15.47 2.30 -7.78
CA GLU A 159 15.77 2.98 -9.06
C GLU A 159 15.46 2.10 -10.28
N SER A 160 15.54 0.78 -10.13
CA SER A 160 15.19 -0.16 -11.20
C SER A 160 13.70 -0.09 -11.53
N ALA A 161 12.85 -0.08 -10.51
CA ALA A 161 11.41 0.11 -10.67
C ALA A 161 11.08 1.45 -11.34
N ALA A 162 11.80 2.52 -10.99
CA ALA A 162 11.64 3.83 -11.64
C ALA A 162 11.93 3.77 -13.15
N LYS A 163 12.97 3.04 -13.58
CA LYS A 163 13.26 2.82 -15.01
C LYS A 163 12.17 2.01 -15.69
N ASN A 164 11.70 0.95 -15.06
CA ASN A 164 10.60 0.13 -15.57
C ASN A 164 9.31 0.96 -15.68
N LEU A 165 9.07 1.91 -14.79
CA LEU A 165 7.93 2.81 -14.89
C LEU A 165 8.02 3.75 -16.10
N LEU A 166 9.21 4.29 -16.39
CA LEU A 166 9.42 5.12 -17.59
C LEU A 166 9.13 4.32 -18.87
N GLU A 167 9.60 3.07 -18.95
CA GLU A 167 9.27 2.18 -20.08
C GLU A 167 7.76 1.91 -20.15
N THR A 168 7.12 1.61 -19.02
CA THR A 168 5.66 1.41 -18.93
C THR A 168 4.90 2.63 -19.43
N SER A 169 5.29 3.83 -18.99
CA SER A 169 4.68 5.10 -19.42
C SER A 169 4.80 5.30 -20.94
N HIS A 170 5.97 4.98 -21.50
CA HIS A 170 6.19 5.03 -22.94
C HIS A 170 5.26 4.09 -23.71
N LEU A 171 5.12 2.85 -23.25
CA LEU A 171 4.22 1.87 -23.85
C LEU A 171 2.75 2.32 -23.75
N ILE A 172 2.33 2.79 -22.57
CA ILE A 172 0.97 3.32 -22.33
C ILE A 172 0.69 4.53 -23.25
N SER A 173 1.67 5.41 -23.50
CA SER A 173 1.47 6.60 -24.34
C SER A 173 1.02 6.25 -25.76
N SER A 174 1.42 5.07 -26.24
CA SER A 174 1.07 4.53 -27.56
C SER A 174 -0.18 3.64 -27.54
N ASN A 175 -0.74 3.38 -26.35
CA ASN A 175 -1.89 2.51 -26.18
C ASN A 175 -3.22 3.27 -26.38
N ARG A 176 -4.32 2.52 -26.56
CA ARG A 176 -5.69 3.06 -26.64
C ARG A 176 -6.15 3.57 -25.27
N ILE A 177 -5.87 2.79 -24.20
CA ILE A 177 -6.23 3.12 -22.83
C ILE A 177 -5.04 3.82 -22.19
N LYS A 178 -5.26 5.01 -21.66
CA LYS A 178 -4.23 5.87 -21.07
C LYS A 178 -4.64 6.30 -19.66
N PRO A 179 -4.45 5.41 -18.65
CA PRO A 179 -4.72 5.79 -17.28
C PRO A 179 -3.80 6.93 -16.85
N HIS A 180 -4.26 7.75 -15.91
CA HIS A 180 -3.36 8.66 -15.22
C HIS A 180 -2.43 7.87 -14.31
N ILE A 181 -1.12 8.05 -14.44
CA ILE A 181 -0.13 7.32 -13.62
C ILE A 181 0.13 8.11 -12.34
N VAL A 182 -0.01 7.46 -11.19
CA VAL A 182 0.37 7.97 -9.87
C VAL A 182 1.52 7.10 -9.36
N ALA A 183 2.73 7.61 -9.44
CA ALA A 183 3.91 6.98 -8.84
C ALA A 183 4.08 7.48 -7.41
N TYR A 184 4.41 6.61 -6.47
CA TYR A 184 4.58 7.02 -5.08
C TYR A 184 5.65 6.21 -4.36
N GLY A 185 6.12 6.73 -3.23
CA GLY A 185 7.15 6.09 -2.41
C GLY A 185 8.55 6.67 -2.59
N ARG A 186 9.49 6.17 -1.82
CA ARG A 186 10.86 6.74 -1.71
C ARG A 186 11.62 6.78 -3.04
N GLY A 187 11.46 5.74 -3.87
CA GLY A 187 12.09 5.68 -5.21
C GLY A 187 11.48 6.67 -6.21
N ALA A 188 10.28 7.15 -5.94
CA ALA A 188 9.59 8.10 -6.82
C ALA A 188 10.23 9.51 -6.80
N ALA A 189 10.94 9.89 -5.72
CA ALA A 189 11.62 11.17 -5.62
C ALA A 189 12.70 11.40 -6.69
N SER A 190 13.22 10.33 -7.30
CA SER A 190 14.17 10.40 -8.41
C SER A 190 13.53 10.74 -9.77
N LEU A 191 12.20 10.68 -9.84
CA LEU A 191 11.44 10.96 -11.06
C LEU A 191 11.05 12.43 -11.11
N SER A 192 11.30 13.04 -12.25
CA SER A 192 10.69 14.35 -12.57
C SER A 192 9.43 14.13 -13.37
N PRO A 193 8.30 14.77 -13.02
CA PRO A 193 7.10 14.72 -13.83
C PRO A 193 7.44 15.17 -15.26
N GLN A 194 7.33 14.27 -16.22
CA GLN A 194 7.53 14.56 -17.64
C GLN A 194 6.17 14.66 -18.32
N GLU A 195 6.11 15.33 -19.44
CA GLU A 195 4.88 15.45 -20.21
C GLU A 195 4.32 14.06 -20.55
N GLY A 196 3.10 13.76 -20.07
CA GLY A 196 2.44 12.45 -20.24
C GLY A 196 2.72 11.40 -19.17
N PHE A 197 3.50 11.73 -18.13
CA PHE A 197 3.84 10.79 -17.05
C PHE A 197 2.93 10.98 -15.85
N GLY A 198 2.01 11.60 -15.63
CA GLY A 198 1.15 11.65 -14.42
C GLY A 198 1.77 12.40 -13.24
N THR A 199 1.54 11.92 -12.04
CA THR A 199 1.96 12.57 -10.79
C THR A 199 2.91 11.69 -9.98
N VAL A 200 3.72 12.34 -9.13
CA VAL A 200 4.66 11.70 -8.22
C VAL A 200 4.32 12.14 -6.79
N GLU A 201 4.15 11.19 -5.90
CA GLU A 201 3.79 11.40 -4.51
C GLU A 201 4.83 10.75 -3.57
N GLU A 202 4.98 11.29 -2.38
CA GLU A 202 6.04 10.85 -1.44
C GLU A 202 5.71 9.49 -0.81
N ASP A 203 4.44 9.22 -0.55
CA ASP A 203 3.98 8.04 0.17
C ASP A 203 2.55 7.59 -0.25
N SER A 204 2.07 6.51 0.38
CA SER A 204 0.74 5.96 0.13
C SER A 204 -0.40 6.91 0.54
N ILE A 205 -0.20 7.76 1.56
CA ILE A 205 -1.22 8.71 2.04
C ILE A 205 -1.41 9.83 1.03
N SER A 206 -0.30 10.41 0.58
CA SER A 206 -0.29 11.44 -0.47
C SER A 206 -0.86 10.89 -1.78
N ALA A 207 -0.52 9.64 -2.13
CA ALA A 207 -1.07 8.96 -3.31
C ALA A 207 -2.58 8.77 -3.21
N LEU A 208 -3.11 8.33 -2.06
CA LEU A 208 -4.56 8.22 -1.83
C LEU A 208 -5.26 9.56 -2.03
N SER A 209 -4.73 10.64 -1.44
CA SER A 209 -5.26 11.99 -1.55
C SER A 209 -5.29 12.46 -3.02
N ARG A 210 -4.21 12.24 -3.74
CA ARG A 210 -4.10 12.58 -5.16
C ARG A 210 -5.08 11.79 -6.03
N ILE A 211 -5.22 10.48 -5.79
CA ILE A 211 -6.18 9.63 -6.49
C ILE A 211 -7.61 10.15 -6.29
N ALA A 212 -7.98 10.48 -5.06
CA ALA A 212 -9.29 11.04 -4.75
C ALA A 212 -9.55 12.37 -5.51
N GLU A 213 -8.58 13.30 -5.50
CA GLU A 213 -8.68 14.57 -6.24
C GLU A 213 -8.86 14.36 -7.73
N LEU A 214 -8.08 13.46 -8.36
CA LEU A 214 -8.15 13.16 -9.79
C LEU A 214 -9.51 12.58 -10.18
N LEU A 215 -10.09 11.72 -9.34
CA LEU A 215 -11.40 11.12 -9.62
C LEU A 215 -12.55 12.09 -9.38
N ILE A 216 -12.45 12.99 -8.39
CA ILE A 216 -13.44 14.06 -8.17
C ILE A 216 -13.45 15.04 -9.32
N SER A 217 -12.28 15.40 -9.87
CA SER A 217 -12.19 16.36 -10.97
C SER A 217 -12.69 15.84 -12.32
N LYS A 218 -12.87 14.52 -12.46
CA LYS A 218 -13.44 13.88 -13.67
C LYS A 218 -14.98 13.85 -13.68
N ASN A 219 -15.65 14.02 -12.54
CA ASN A 219 -17.10 14.01 -12.38
C ASN A 219 -17.68 15.43 -12.37
#